data_7bde91cfe88d372e51e291640cf1ff7e
#
_entry.id   7bde91cfe88d372e51e291640cf1ff7e
#
_cell.length_a   1.000
_cell.length_b   1.000
_cell.length_c   1.000
_cell.angle_alpha   90.00
_cell.angle_beta   90.00
_cell.angle_gamma   90.00
#
_symmetry.space_group_name_H-M   'P 1'
#
loop_
_entity.id
_entity.type
_entity.pdbx_description
1 polymer ?
#
loop_
_entity_poly.entity_id
_entity_poly.type
_entity_poly.pdbx_seq_one_letter_code
_entity_poly.pdbx_strand_id
1 'polypeptide(L)'
;MVFLITGASHTGKTALAQRLLEKYRYPYLSVDHLKMGLIRSGYTSLTPEDDEALTGYLWPVVREMVKTAVENRQNLIVEGCYIPFTWRGDFEERYLREIRYLCLVM
;
A
#
# COMPACT_ATOMS: atom_id res chain seq x y z
N MET A 1 2.73 12.03 7.13
CA MET A 1 2.41 12.04 5.68
C MET A 1 2.59 10.64 5.11
N VAL A 2 1.56 10.12 4.48
CA VAL A 2 1.59 8.80 3.85
C VAL A 2 1.30 8.97 2.36
N PHE A 3 2.13 8.36 1.52
CA PHE A 3 1.85 8.26 0.08
C PHE A 3 1.30 6.86 -0.20
N LEU A 4 0.11 6.80 -0.79
CA LEU A 4 -0.45 5.55 -1.33
C LEU A 4 -0.29 5.58 -2.83
N ILE A 5 0.50 4.66 -3.37
CA ILE A 5 0.76 4.57 -4.81
C ILE A 5 0.19 3.26 -5.32
N THR A 6 -0.76 3.35 -6.24
CA THR A 6 -1.39 2.18 -6.84
C THR A 6 -1.43 2.30 -8.35
N GLY A 7 -1.95 1.30 -9.01
CA GLY A 7 -2.03 1.21 -10.46
C GLY A 7 -1.78 -0.23 -10.89
N ALA A 8 -2.04 -0.51 -12.16
CA ALA A 8 -1.81 -1.84 -12.72
C ALA A 8 -0.32 -2.15 -12.79
N SER A 9 0.01 -3.42 -12.98
CA SER A 9 1.39 -3.84 -13.18
C SER A 9 2.02 -3.08 -14.36
N HIS A 10 3.30 -2.82 -14.27
CA HIS A 10 4.09 -2.16 -15.33
C HIS A 10 3.68 -0.69 -15.59
N THR A 11 3.10 0.00 -14.61
CA THR A 11 2.77 1.43 -14.73
C THR A 11 3.83 2.36 -14.14
N GLY A 12 4.92 1.81 -13.59
CA GLY A 12 5.97 2.63 -12.99
C GLY A 12 5.78 2.93 -11.52
N LYS A 13 4.91 2.20 -10.82
CA LYS A 13 4.68 2.39 -9.38
C LYS A 13 5.96 2.29 -8.56
N THR A 14 6.73 1.25 -8.83
CA THR A 14 7.97 1.00 -8.09
C THR A 14 8.99 2.11 -8.35
N ALA A 15 9.10 2.56 -9.61
CA ALA A 15 10.01 3.65 -9.96
C ALA A 15 9.62 4.96 -9.25
N LEU A 16 8.32 5.27 -9.21
CA LEU A 16 7.84 6.46 -8.51
C LEU A 16 8.09 6.37 -7.01
N ALA A 17 7.78 5.22 -6.42
CA ALA A 17 8.00 5.01 -4.99
C ALA A 17 9.47 5.14 -4.64
N GLN A 18 10.36 4.62 -5.50
CA GLN A 18 11.80 4.72 -5.29
C GLN A 18 12.27 6.18 -5.35
N ARG A 19 11.73 6.98 -6.29
CA ARG A 19 12.05 8.40 -6.36
C ARG A 19 11.59 9.17 -5.13
N LEU A 20 10.40 8.84 -4.61
CA LEU A 20 9.90 9.47 -3.40
C LEU A 20 10.75 9.08 -2.20
N LEU A 21 11.19 7.83 -2.12
CA LEU A 21 12.09 7.38 -1.07
C LEU A 21 13.40 8.17 -1.10
N GLU A 22 13.99 8.34 -2.28
CA GLU A 22 15.24 9.08 -2.43
C GLU A 22 15.08 10.56 -2.09
N LYS A 23 13.97 11.16 -2.47
CA LYS A 23 13.72 12.58 -2.27
C LYS A 23 13.36 12.92 -0.82
N TYR A 24 12.43 12.14 -0.23
CA TYR A 24 11.89 12.46 1.10
C TYR A 24 12.47 11.60 2.20
N ARG A 25 13.11 10.49 1.87
CA ARG A 25 13.68 9.54 2.81
C ARG A 25 12.62 8.93 3.73
N TYR A 26 11.43 8.76 3.22
CA TYR A 26 10.36 8.10 3.96
C TYR A 26 10.51 6.59 3.86
N PRO A 27 10.17 5.84 4.91
CA PRO A 27 10.12 4.37 4.82
C PRO A 27 9.21 3.91 3.70
N TYR A 28 9.59 2.81 3.06
CA TYR A 28 8.90 2.27 1.89
C TYR A 28 8.36 0.88 2.21
N LEU A 29 7.04 0.69 2.00
CA LEU A 29 6.39 -0.61 2.12
C LEU A 29 5.87 -1.03 0.75
N SER A 30 6.43 -2.12 0.21
CA SER A 30 5.88 -2.76 -0.98
C SER A 30 4.83 -3.78 -0.55
N VAL A 31 3.59 -3.60 -1.01
CA VAL A 31 2.52 -4.53 -0.71
C VAL A 31 2.80 -5.89 -1.35
N ASP A 32 3.52 -5.93 -2.49
CA ASP A 32 3.97 -7.18 -3.08
C ASP A 32 4.92 -7.96 -2.16
N HIS A 33 5.82 -7.27 -1.48
CA HIS A 33 6.71 -7.93 -0.52
C HIS A 33 5.92 -8.50 0.66
N LEU A 34 4.93 -7.76 1.16
CA LEU A 34 4.05 -8.25 2.21
C LEU A 34 3.30 -9.50 1.73
N LYS A 35 2.74 -9.45 0.52
CA LYS A 35 2.05 -10.57 -0.10
C LYS A 35 2.94 -11.81 -0.14
N MET A 36 4.12 -11.69 -0.73
CA MET A 36 5.01 -12.83 -0.86
C MET A 36 5.51 -13.34 0.48
N GLY A 37 5.72 -12.45 1.44
CA GLY A 37 6.09 -12.85 2.79
C GLY A 37 5.02 -13.71 3.46
N LEU A 38 3.75 -13.32 3.34
CA LEU A 38 2.64 -14.08 3.90
C LEU A 38 2.44 -15.42 3.21
N ILE A 39 2.55 -15.45 1.88
CA ILE A 39 2.41 -16.69 1.11
C ILE A 39 3.55 -17.66 1.43
N ARG A 40 4.79 -17.18 1.35
CA ARG A 40 5.97 -18.04 1.53
C ARG A 40 6.15 -18.55 2.94
N SER A 41 5.69 -17.79 3.94
CA SER A 41 5.75 -18.20 5.34
C SER A 41 4.64 -19.18 5.72
N GLY A 42 3.65 -19.37 4.85
CA GLY A 42 2.54 -20.29 5.11
C GLY A 42 1.41 -19.69 5.93
N TYR A 43 1.40 -18.37 6.15
CA TYR A 43 0.32 -17.73 6.89
C TYR A 43 -0.98 -17.60 6.09
N THR A 44 -0.94 -17.82 4.79
CA THR A 44 -2.14 -17.87 3.96
C THR A 44 -2.03 -19.01 2.97
N SER A 45 -3.18 -19.58 2.59
CA SER A 45 -3.26 -20.60 1.55
C SER A 45 -3.49 -20.00 0.17
N LEU A 46 -3.63 -18.66 0.09
CA LEU A 46 -3.81 -18.00 -1.19
C LEU A 46 -2.54 -18.09 -2.04
N THR A 47 -2.71 -18.04 -3.35
CA THR A 47 -1.60 -18.06 -4.30
C THR A 47 -1.45 -16.69 -4.98
N PRO A 48 -0.31 -16.41 -5.64
CA PRO A 48 -0.12 -15.13 -6.33
C PRO A 48 -1.17 -14.83 -7.41
N GLU A 49 -1.90 -15.85 -7.91
CA GLU A 49 -2.94 -15.69 -8.92
C GLU A 49 -4.31 -15.32 -8.34
N ASP A 50 -4.47 -15.34 -7.02
CA ASP A 50 -5.76 -15.07 -6.36
C ASP A 50 -5.93 -13.56 -6.09
N ASP A 51 -5.87 -12.72 -7.13
CA ASP A 51 -5.80 -11.26 -6.99
C ASP A 51 -6.94 -10.64 -6.20
N GLU A 52 -8.20 -11.03 -6.44
CA GLU A 52 -9.33 -10.49 -5.70
C GLU A 52 -9.30 -10.89 -4.23
N ALA A 53 -9.03 -12.16 -3.97
CA ALA A 53 -8.93 -12.68 -2.61
C ALA A 53 -7.76 -12.02 -1.88
N LEU A 54 -6.65 -11.78 -2.58
CA LEU A 54 -5.48 -11.12 -2.00
C LEU A 54 -5.79 -9.66 -1.62
N THR A 55 -6.55 -8.94 -2.44
CA THR A 55 -6.96 -7.58 -2.08
C THR A 55 -7.74 -7.58 -0.77
N GLY A 56 -8.73 -8.44 -0.63
CA GLY A 56 -9.51 -8.56 0.59
C GLY A 56 -8.72 -9.05 1.78
N TYR A 57 -7.64 -9.79 1.56
CA TYR A 57 -6.77 -10.29 2.61
C TYR A 57 -5.72 -9.27 3.05
N LEU A 58 -5.12 -8.57 2.09
CA LEU A 58 -3.99 -7.67 2.33
C LEU A 58 -4.43 -6.27 2.75
N TRP A 59 -5.49 -5.73 2.13
CA TRP A 59 -5.88 -4.35 2.36
C TRP A 59 -6.19 -4.04 3.83
N PRO A 60 -6.95 -4.87 4.56
CA PRO A 60 -7.17 -4.58 5.98
C PRO A 60 -5.87 -4.47 6.79
N VAL A 61 -4.87 -5.28 6.47
CA VAL A 61 -3.55 -5.22 7.14
C VAL A 61 -2.85 -3.91 6.80
N VAL A 62 -2.79 -3.58 5.52
CA VAL A 62 -2.13 -2.35 5.04
C VAL A 62 -2.85 -1.12 5.59
N ARG A 63 -4.18 -1.13 5.58
CA ARG A 63 -4.99 -0.04 6.13
C ARG A 63 -4.63 0.25 7.58
N GLU A 64 -4.54 -0.78 8.41
CA GLU A 64 -4.20 -0.59 9.82
C GLU A 64 -2.75 -0.16 10.01
N MET A 65 -1.85 -0.58 9.14
CA MET A 65 -0.47 -0.09 9.15
C MET A 65 -0.40 1.41 8.83
N VAL A 66 -1.19 1.86 7.86
CA VAL A 66 -1.29 3.28 7.51
C VAL A 66 -1.83 4.08 8.68
N LYS A 67 -2.90 3.59 9.33
CA LYS A 67 -3.46 4.26 10.51
C LYS A 67 -2.43 4.38 11.62
N THR A 68 -1.68 3.31 11.87
CA THR A 68 -0.63 3.30 12.89
C THR A 68 0.43 4.34 12.58
N ALA A 69 0.85 4.44 11.32
CA ALA A 69 1.85 5.43 10.92
C ALA A 69 1.34 6.86 11.16
N VAL A 70 0.09 7.13 10.78
CA VAL A 70 -0.51 8.46 10.98
C VAL A 70 -0.63 8.78 12.47
N GLU A 71 -1.10 7.83 13.28
CA GLU A 71 -1.27 8.03 14.72
C GLU A 71 0.06 8.31 15.42
N ASN A 72 1.12 7.68 14.94
CA ASN A 72 2.47 7.86 15.49
C ASN A 72 3.23 9.04 14.83
N ARG A 73 2.57 9.80 13.97
CA ARG A 73 3.18 10.92 13.24
C ARG A 73 4.40 10.49 12.43
N GLN A 74 4.33 9.31 11.85
CA GLN A 74 5.40 8.76 11.03
C GLN A 74 5.08 8.95 9.56
N ASN A 75 6.12 8.99 8.74
CA ASN A 75 5.98 9.06 7.29
C ASN A 75 6.10 7.66 6.70
N LEU A 76 5.38 7.40 5.60
CA LEU A 76 5.38 6.09 4.99
C LEU A 76 5.03 6.21 3.51
N ILE A 77 5.70 5.42 2.67
CA ILE A 77 5.35 5.24 1.26
C ILE A 77 4.82 3.81 1.11
N VAL A 78 3.57 3.68 0.67
CA VAL A 78 2.93 2.38 0.42
C VAL A 78 2.67 2.25 -1.07
N GLU A 79 3.14 1.16 -1.67
CA GLU A 79 2.99 0.94 -3.10
C GLU A 79 2.51 -0.48 -3.37
N GLY A 80 1.53 -0.63 -4.26
CA GLY A 80 1.06 -1.94 -4.68
C GLY A 80 -0.22 -1.92 -5.47
N CYS A 81 -0.60 -3.10 -5.97
CA CYS A 81 -1.81 -3.30 -6.77
C CYS A 81 -3.05 -3.56 -5.92
N TYR A 82 -2.89 -3.83 -4.63
CA TYR A 82 -3.95 -4.38 -3.78
C TYR A 82 -4.62 -3.31 -2.92
N ILE A 83 -4.69 -2.08 -3.43
CA ILE A 83 -5.39 -0.97 -2.78
C ILE A 83 -6.72 -0.79 -3.52
N PRO A 84 -7.86 -1.01 -2.86
CA PRO A 84 -9.16 -0.90 -3.54
C PRO A 84 -9.50 0.54 -3.89
N PHE A 85 -10.30 0.75 -4.91
CA PHE A 85 -10.74 2.10 -5.29
C PHE A 85 -11.59 2.76 -4.21
N THR A 86 -12.18 1.98 -3.32
CA THR A 86 -13.01 2.47 -2.23
C THR A 86 -12.21 2.79 -0.97
N TRP A 87 -10.90 2.84 -1.06
CA TRP A 87 -10.01 2.98 0.09
C TRP A 87 -10.33 4.17 0.99
N ARG A 88 -10.82 5.29 0.42
CA ARG A 88 -11.10 6.50 1.19
C ARG A 88 -12.17 6.27 2.25
N GLY A 89 -13.16 5.43 1.96
CA GLY A 89 -14.24 5.13 2.89
C GLY A 89 -13.80 4.38 4.14
N ASP A 90 -12.59 3.83 4.13
CA ASP A 90 -12.05 3.08 5.26
C ASP A 90 -11.28 3.97 6.25
N PHE A 91 -11.17 5.27 5.98
CA PHE A 91 -10.45 6.21 6.82
C PHE A 91 -11.32 7.38 7.24
N GLU A 92 -11.24 7.74 8.52
CA GLU A 92 -11.82 8.97 9.01
C GLU A 92 -11.04 10.18 8.47
N GLU A 93 -11.67 11.35 8.51
CA GLU A 93 -11.10 12.59 7.99
C GLU A 93 -9.71 12.88 8.55
N ARG A 94 -9.48 12.60 9.82
CA ARG A 94 -8.18 12.86 10.46
C ARG A 94 -7.04 12.08 9.82
N TYR A 95 -7.33 10.90 9.24
CA TYR A 95 -6.34 10.11 8.51
C TYR A 95 -6.19 10.63 7.08
N LEU A 96 -7.32 10.96 6.43
CA LEU A 96 -7.32 11.40 5.04
C LEU A 96 -6.46 12.64 4.82
N ARG A 97 -6.40 13.54 5.81
CA ARG A 97 -5.57 14.74 5.73
C ARG A 97 -4.08 14.43 5.56
N GLU A 98 -3.65 13.28 6.05
CA GLU A 98 -2.24 12.86 6.05
C GLU A 98 -1.91 11.90 4.92
N ILE A 99 -2.88 11.61 4.03
CA ILE A 99 -2.69 10.65 2.95
C ILE A 99 -2.70 11.37 1.60
N ARG A 100 -1.70 11.05 0.77
CA ARG A 100 -1.65 11.49 -0.64
C ARG A 100 -1.75 10.26 -1.52
N TYR A 101 -2.76 10.22 -2.37
CA TYR A 101 -3.07 9.06 -3.21
C TYR A 101 -2.63 9.33 -4.64
N LEU A 102 -1.90 8.38 -5.21
CA LEU A 102 -1.41 8.44 -6.59
C LEU A 102 -1.79 7.14 -7.29
N CYS A 103 -2.63 7.24 -8.31
CA CYS A 103 -3.01 6.09 -9.13
C CYS A 103 -2.38 6.27 -10.51
N LEU A 104 -1.45 5.37 -10.84
CA LEU A 104 -0.76 5.43 -12.13
C LEU A 104 -1.52 4.63 -13.17
N VAL A 105 -1.75 5.24 -14.32
CA VAL A 105 -2.39 4.60 -15.47
C VAL A 105 -1.50 4.77 -16.69
N MET A 106 -1.63 3.81 -17.61
CA MET A 106 -0.91 3.86 -18.88
C MET A 106 -1.86 4.16 -20.03
#